data_719000de0bfa74ce953801f8eeb3ee19
#
_entry.id   719000de0bfa74ce953801f8eeb3ee19
#
_cell.length_a   1.000
_cell.length_b   1.000
_cell.length_c   1.000
_cell.angle_alpha   90.00
_cell.angle_beta   90.00
_cell.angle_gamma   90.00
#
_symmetry.space_group_name_H-M   'P 1'
#
loop_
_entity.id
_entity.type
_entity.pdbx_description
1 polymer ?
#
loop_
_entity_poly.entity_id
_entity_poly.type
_entity_poly.pdbx_seq_one_letter_code
_entity_poly.pdbx_strand_id
1 'polypeptide(L)'
;CLEGCTSLKGTAPAGSLWRGTGHVPVMTTRPGVNGLYDMGGNVWEWVDTGSGDERVTRGASWWYDASRQVAEDVATKPRDTRVGYVGFRCVAAL
;
A
#
# COMPACT_ATOMS: atom_id res chain seq x y z
N CYS A 1 2.07 -3.95 -8.41
CA CYS A 1 0.94 -4.43 -9.21
C CYS A 1 1.31 -4.42 -10.69
N LEU A 2 1.60 -5.59 -11.27
CA LEU A 2 1.94 -5.71 -12.69
C LEU A 2 0.71 -6.04 -13.52
N GLU A 3 -0.11 -6.95 -13.03
CA GLU A 3 -1.36 -7.32 -13.67
C GLU A 3 -2.50 -7.11 -12.69
N GLY A 4 -3.62 -6.69 -13.20
CA GLY A 4 -4.81 -6.49 -12.38
C GLY A 4 -4.78 -5.24 -11.52
N CYS A 5 -3.90 -4.29 -11.80
CA CYS A 5 -3.93 -3.00 -11.12
C CYS A 5 -5.30 -2.32 -11.28
N THR A 6 -5.95 -2.61 -12.39
CA THR A 6 -7.32 -2.11 -12.63
C THR A 6 -8.35 -2.77 -11.72
N SER A 7 -8.00 -3.87 -11.06
CA SER A 7 -8.88 -4.55 -10.10
C SER A 7 -8.68 -4.09 -8.66
N LEU A 8 -7.80 -3.14 -8.42
CA LEU A 8 -7.60 -2.57 -7.10
C LEU A 8 -8.76 -1.65 -6.76
N LYS A 9 -9.62 -2.11 -5.90
CA LYS A 9 -10.79 -1.34 -5.47
C LYS A 9 -10.34 -0.08 -4.73
N GLY A 10 -11.07 0.98 -4.93
CA GLY A 10 -10.78 2.25 -4.28
C GLY A 10 -9.64 3.04 -4.89
N THR A 11 -8.91 2.48 -5.83
CA THR A 11 -7.73 3.09 -6.45
C THR A 11 -8.07 3.65 -7.83
N ALA A 12 -7.50 4.80 -8.18
CA ALA A 12 -7.65 5.39 -9.51
C ALA A 12 -6.88 4.56 -10.55
N PRO A 13 -7.36 4.50 -11.80
CA PRO A 13 -6.64 3.79 -12.87
C PRO A 13 -5.24 4.36 -13.10
N ALA A 14 -4.34 3.52 -13.62
CA ALA A 14 -2.98 3.91 -13.95
C ALA A 14 -2.97 5.10 -14.90
N GLY A 15 -2.09 6.08 -14.63
CA GLY A 15 -1.98 7.30 -15.42
C GLY A 15 -3.05 8.34 -15.16
N SER A 16 -3.98 8.07 -14.26
CA SER A 16 -5.04 9.00 -13.88
C SER A 16 -4.47 10.18 -13.11
N LEU A 17 -5.05 11.35 -13.30
CA LEU A 17 -4.77 12.52 -12.47
C LEU A 17 -5.60 12.54 -11.19
N TRP A 18 -6.57 11.64 -11.09
CA TRP A 18 -7.46 11.57 -9.94
C TRP A 18 -6.93 10.62 -8.88
N ARG A 19 -7.22 10.95 -7.64
CA ARG A 19 -6.93 10.06 -6.51
C ARG A 19 -7.99 8.98 -6.44
N GLY A 20 -7.68 7.88 -5.77
CA GLY A 20 -8.66 6.84 -5.52
C GLY A 20 -9.71 7.28 -4.50
N THR A 21 -10.68 6.43 -4.29
CA THR A 21 -11.86 6.72 -3.46
C THR A 21 -11.70 6.33 -1.99
N GLY A 22 -10.68 5.54 -1.65
CA GLY A 22 -10.43 5.14 -0.28
C GLY A 22 -9.85 3.73 -0.18
N HIS A 23 -9.55 3.32 1.05
CA HIS A 23 -9.11 1.97 1.34
C HIS A 23 -10.28 0.99 1.23
N VAL A 24 -9.94 -0.30 1.13
CA VAL A 24 -10.92 -1.38 1.05
C VAL A 24 -10.67 -2.39 2.17
N PRO A 25 -11.67 -3.20 2.53
CA PRO A 25 -11.48 -4.26 3.51
C PRO A 25 -10.38 -5.23 3.10
N VAL A 26 -9.70 -5.81 4.07
CA VAL A 26 -8.67 -6.83 3.82
C VAL A 26 -9.22 -8.00 3.03
N MET A 27 -8.38 -8.63 2.21
CA MET A 27 -8.71 -9.84 1.45
C MET A 27 -9.85 -9.67 0.44
N THR A 28 -10.12 -8.45 0.00
CA THR A 28 -11.17 -8.20 -1.01
C THR A 28 -10.61 -7.94 -2.40
N THR A 29 -9.30 -7.86 -2.54
CA THR A 29 -8.61 -7.73 -3.82
C THR A 29 -8.05 -9.09 -4.23
N ARG A 30 -7.37 -9.14 -5.40
CA ARG A 30 -6.73 -10.36 -5.87
C ARG A 30 -5.48 -10.65 -5.03
N PRO A 31 -5.26 -11.88 -4.56
CA PRO A 31 -4.03 -12.23 -3.86
C PRO A 31 -2.82 -12.23 -4.81
N GLY A 32 -1.66 -11.93 -4.26
CA GLY A 32 -0.39 -12.04 -4.98
C GLY A 32 0.06 -13.50 -5.14
N VAL A 33 1.20 -13.69 -5.81
CA VAL A 33 1.73 -15.03 -6.12
C VAL A 33 2.05 -15.87 -4.90
N ASN A 34 2.27 -15.24 -3.75
CA ASN A 34 2.55 -15.90 -2.47
C ASN A 34 1.31 -16.01 -1.58
N GLY A 35 0.13 -15.71 -2.11
CA GLY A 35 -1.13 -15.76 -1.36
C GLY A 35 -1.37 -14.57 -0.43
N LEU A 36 -0.48 -13.57 -0.42
CA LEU A 36 -0.66 -12.38 0.39
C LEU A 36 -1.49 -11.35 -0.35
N TYR A 37 -2.32 -10.61 0.39
CA TYR A 37 -3.19 -9.57 -0.16
C TYR A 37 -2.58 -8.19 0.03
N ASP A 38 -2.79 -7.30 -0.94
CA ASP A 38 -2.51 -5.88 -0.84
C ASP A 38 -1.06 -5.54 -0.46
N MET A 39 -0.10 -6.31 -0.95
CA MET A 39 1.32 -5.99 -0.79
C MET A 39 1.70 -4.74 -1.58
N GLY A 40 0.97 -4.47 -2.65
CA GLY A 40 1.04 -3.22 -3.37
C GLY A 40 -0.36 -2.59 -3.41
N GLY A 41 -0.49 -1.37 -2.90
CA GLY A 41 -1.75 -0.65 -2.91
C GLY A 41 -2.54 -0.76 -1.63
N ASN A 42 -3.76 -0.31 -1.67
CA ASN A 42 -4.69 -0.13 -0.58
C ASN A 42 -4.18 0.94 0.39
N VAL A 43 -3.34 0.59 1.35
CA VAL A 43 -2.70 1.55 2.25
C VAL A 43 -1.19 1.32 2.29
N TRP A 44 -0.42 2.39 2.52
CA TRP A 44 0.98 2.26 2.87
C TRP A 44 1.10 1.39 4.11
N GLU A 45 2.15 0.61 4.19
CA GLU A 45 2.37 -0.26 5.34
C GLU A 45 3.71 0.03 5.97
N TRP A 46 3.71 0.25 7.27
CA TRP A 46 4.93 0.43 8.05
C TRP A 46 5.79 -0.81 7.94
N VAL A 47 7.09 -0.61 7.77
CA VAL A 47 8.09 -1.68 7.88
C VAL A 47 9.06 -1.33 9.00
N ASP A 48 9.75 -2.35 9.52
CA ASP A 48 10.64 -2.19 10.67
C ASP A 48 12.01 -1.69 10.25
N THR A 49 12.03 -0.57 9.54
CA THR A 49 13.26 0.11 9.13
C THR A 49 13.06 1.61 9.22
N GLY A 50 14.17 2.33 9.22
CA GLY A 50 14.18 3.76 9.34
C GLY A 50 15.19 4.22 10.39
N SER A 51 15.34 5.51 10.57
CA SER A 51 16.25 6.07 11.56
C SER A 51 15.61 7.27 12.24
N GLY A 52 15.87 7.41 13.53
CA GLY A 52 15.34 8.52 14.32
C GLY A 52 13.82 8.57 14.30
N ASP A 53 13.29 9.73 13.96
CA ASP A 53 11.84 9.95 13.91
C ASP A 53 11.23 9.65 12.54
N GLU A 54 12.05 9.21 11.58
CA GLU A 54 11.58 8.81 10.27
C GLU A 54 11.47 7.29 10.18
N ARG A 55 10.40 6.81 9.60
CA ARG A 55 10.15 5.37 9.40
C ARG A 55 9.73 5.11 7.96
N VAL A 56 10.00 3.92 7.50
CA VAL A 56 9.74 3.52 6.12
C VAL A 56 8.35 2.90 6.01
N THR A 57 7.67 3.24 4.92
CA THR A 57 6.45 2.57 4.49
C THR A 57 6.64 2.02 3.08
N ARG A 58 5.92 0.95 2.76
CA ARG A 58 6.00 0.30 1.45
C ARG A 58 4.63 0.04 0.86
N GLY A 59 4.62 -0.12 -0.46
CA GLY A 59 3.47 -0.61 -1.20
C GLY A 59 2.56 0.45 -1.77
N ALA A 60 2.77 1.71 -1.43
CA ALA A 60 1.90 2.83 -1.80
C ALA A 60 0.47 2.64 -1.29
N SER A 61 -0.43 3.51 -1.69
CA SER A 61 -1.81 3.49 -1.18
C SER A 61 -2.80 3.93 -2.25
N TRP A 62 -4.08 3.83 -1.94
CA TRP A 62 -5.17 4.31 -2.80
C TRP A 62 -5.04 5.80 -3.13
N TRP A 63 -4.28 6.55 -2.36
CA TRP A 63 -4.04 7.98 -2.59
C TRP A 63 -3.32 8.25 -3.91
N TYR A 64 -2.60 7.25 -4.45
CA TYR A 64 -1.89 7.31 -5.71
C TYR A 64 -2.62 6.45 -6.76
N ASP A 65 -2.28 6.63 -8.04
CA ASP A 65 -2.85 5.79 -9.07
C ASP A 65 -2.23 4.38 -9.06
N ALA A 66 -2.81 3.49 -9.82
CA ALA A 66 -2.42 2.07 -9.80
C ALA A 66 -0.97 1.84 -10.27
N SER A 67 -0.40 2.76 -11.05
CA SER A 67 0.99 2.60 -11.52
C SER A 67 2.02 2.69 -10.39
N ARG A 68 1.64 3.31 -9.26
CA ARG A 68 2.51 3.49 -8.10
C ARG A 68 2.38 2.36 -7.08
N GLN A 69 1.44 1.46 -7.26
CA GLN A 69 1.04 0.51 -6.21
C GLN A 69 1.70 -0.84 -6.37
N VAL A 70 3.02 -0.86 -6.22
CA VAL A 70 3.83 -2.07 -6.24
C VAL A 70 4.49 -2.26 -4.87
N ALA A 71 4.78 -3.51 -4.51
CA ALA A 71 5.31 -3.85 -3.19
C ALA A 71 6.65 -3.17 -2.90
N GLU A 72 7.45 -2.88 -3.93
CA GLU A 72 8.74 -2.21 -3.79
C GLU A 72 8.65 -0.70 -3.61
N ASP A 73 7.50 -0.10 -3.85
CA ASP A 73 7.36 1.34 -3.71
C ASP A 73 7.58 1.73 -2.24
N VAL A 74 8.40 2.74 -2.03
CA VAL A 74 8.94 3.11 -0.72
C VAL A 74 8.75 4.60 -0.47
N ALA A 75 8.35 4.95 0.73
CA ALA A 75 8.36 6.33 1.20
C ALA A 75 8.68 6.38 2.69
N THR A 76 9.42 7.39 3.11
CA THR A 76 9.64 7.65 4.53
C THR A 76 8.56 8.60 5.05
N LYS A 77 8.20 8.42 6.30
CA LYS A 77 7.23 9.28 6.98
C LYS A 77 7.65 9.48 8.42
N PRO A 78 7.30 10.62 9.03
CA PRO A 78 7.47 10.76 10.48
C PRO A 78 6.79 9.61 11.21
N ARG A 79 7.43 9.11 12.25
CA ARG A 79 6.98 7.92 12.99
C ARG A 79 5.59 8.09 13.62
N ASP A 80 5.18 9.31 13.87
CA ASP A 80 3.89 9.62 14.48
C ASP A 80 2.80 9.96 13.45
N THR A 81 3.05 9.69 12.17
CA THR A 81 2.06 9.91 11.11
C THR A 81 0.81 9.08 11.35
N ARG A 82 -0.34 9.73 11.30
CA ARG A 82 -1.66 9.11 11.50
C ARG A 82 -2.60 9.60 10.41
N VAL A 83 -2.77 8.81 9.39
CA VAL A 83 -3.61 9.15 8.23
C VAL A 83 -4.32 7.90 7.73
N GLY A 84 -5.43 8.10 7.01
CA GLY A 84 -6.27 7.00 6.56
C GLY A 84 -5.69 6.14 5.44
N TYR A 85 -4.49 6.44 4.97
CA TYR A 85 -3.86 5.66 3.91
C TYR A 85 -2.51 5.04 4.35
N VAL A 86 -2.28 4.91 5.65
CA VAL A 86 -1.13 4.20 6.22
C VAL A 86 -1.64 3.17 7.22
N GLY A 87 -1.17 1.96 7.11
CA GLY A 87 -1.52 0.86 7.99
C GLY A 87 -0.33 -0.05 8.25
N PHE A 88 -0.61 -1.27 8.68
CA PHE A 88 0.44 -2.24 8.99
C PHE A 88 -0.11 -3.65 8.88
N ARG A 89 0.80 -4.62 8.81
CA ARG A 89 0.48 -6.04 8.98
C ARG A 89 1.52 -6.67 9.88
N CYS A 90 1.11 -7.72 10.57
CA CYS A 90 1.98 -8.43 11.49
C CYS A 90 2.76 -9.52 10.77
N VAL A 91 3.95 -9.81 11.29
CA VAL A 91 4.77 -10.94 10.87
C VAL A 91 5.02 -11.80 12.10
N ALA A 92 4.87 -13.10 11.96
CA ALA A 92 5.14 -14.04 13.04
C ALA A 92 6.40 -14.82 12.74
N ALA A 93 7.24 -15.03 13.76
CA ALA A 93 8.38 -15.93 13.66
C ALA A 93 7.86 -17.38 13.72
N LEU A 94 8.41 -18.23 12.87
CA LEU A 94 8.08 -19.67 12.84
C LEU A 94 8.98 -20.47 13.75
#